data_1dfccc051ccf2bae11e842b44a020ca8
#
_entry.id   1dfccc051ccf2bae11e842b44a020ca8
#
_cell.length_a   1.000
_cell.length_b   1.000
_cell.length_c   1.000
_cell.angle_alpha   90.00
_cell.angle_beta   90.00
_cell.angle_gamma   90.00
#
_symmetry.space_group_name_H-M   'P 1'
#
loop_
_entity.id
_entity.type
_entity.pdbx_description
1 polymer ?
#
loop_
_entity_poly.entity_id
_entity_poly.type
_entity_poly.pdbx_seq_one_letter_code
_entity_poly.pdbx_strand_id
1 'polypeptide(L)'
;MKKLALVLIALTISFIGFSQEEEEATRSNVQEFTPSKLLKKGQWDIKFFNSLYTQTEQTDSRSKSLEIARQNFFTNTTEVYTGVSNNSRINVGLIFQVRSNTLGGQSISDVFKFEDNGNDLRSGLTTIAPSIRIQPFKNISNFSLTSSFYIPVFKDQADTVPTDNVFSYLDLRSYAWETKFFYDKTFGGNNWQLFTEVDFKYNFGDDEAEAGENSSERFANNSLNLPISIFLSYFPSSKSTIFVNTQQAFLIDLGNDFAQNSTAFGFGGKYQLTDVLNIEASLSKIVRGNNFQGLGQTFSIGLRALL
;
A
#
# COMPACT_ATOMS: atom_id res chain seq x y z
N MET A 1 5.18 3.92 -25.53
CA MET A 1 5.03 2.47 -25.69
C MET A 1 6.37 1.71 -25.82
N LYS A 2 7.32 2.07 -26.73
CA LYS A 2 8.61 1.33 -26.88
C LYS A 2 9.51 1.37 -25.64
N LYS A 3 9.50 2.44 -24.82
CA LYS A 3 10.31 2.56 -23.60
C LYS A 3 9.76 1.74 -22.42
N LEU A 4 8.44 1.50 -22.36
CA LEU A 4 7.80 0.67 -21.33
C LEU A 4 8.09 -0.82 -21.57
N ALA A 5 8.11 -1.25 -22.83
CA ALA A 5 8.46 -2.62 -23.21
C ALA A 5 9.92 -2.98 -22.85
N LEU A 6 10.85 -2.03 -22.95
CA LEU A 6 12.25 -2.23 -22.59
C LEU A 6 12.47 -2.41 -21.08
N VAL A 7 11.69 -1.71 -20.25
CA VAL A 7 11.73 -1.87 -18.79
C VAL A 7 11.14 -3.21 -18.37
N LEU A 8 10.05 -3.66 -19.00
CA LEU A 8 9.48 -4.99 -18.76
C LEU A 8 10.44 -6.12 -19.16
N ILE A 9 11.14 -5.97 -20.29
CA ILE A 9 12.13 -6.95 -20.77
C ILE A 9 13.36 -6.97 -19.87
N ALA A 10 13.83 -5.83 -19.38
CA ALA A 10 14.95 -5.77 -18.42
C ALA A 10 14.60 -6.44 -17.08
N LEU A 11 13.36 -6.33 -16.61
CA LEU A 11 12.86 -7.03 -15.43
C LEU A 11 12.79 -8.56 -15.63
N THR A 12 12.44 -9.04 -16.83
CA THR A 12 12.35 -10.48 -17.11
C THR A 12 13.71 -11.17 -17.26
N ILE A 13 14.75 -10.46 -17.70
CA ILE A 13 16.11 -11.01 -17.86
C ILE A 13 16.81 -11.22 -16.51
N SER A 14 16.41 -10.49 -15.45
CA SER A 14 16.97 -10.64 -14.09
C SER A 14 16.52 -11.93 -13.38
N PHE A 15 15.54 -12.66 -13.92
CA PHE A 15 14.99 -13.87 -13.32
C PHE A 15 15.73 -15.18 -13.66
N ILE A 16 16.73 -15.15 -14.53
CA ILE A 16 17.46 -16.36 -14.91
C ILE A 16 18.82 -16.37 -14.18
N GLY A 17 18.85 -16.92 -12.98
CA GLY A 17 20.13 -17.24 -12.36
C GLY A 17 20.09 -17.53 -10.87
N PHE A 18 20.33 -18.79 -10.59
CA PHE A 18 20.80 -19.37 -9.32
C PHE A 18 19.77 -19.68 -8.22
N SER A 19 19.26 -20.92 -8.28
CA SER A 19 18.87 -21.68 -7.11
C SER A 19 20.15 -22.14 -6.39
N GLN A 20 20.47 -21.54 -5.25
CA GLN A 20 21.35 -22.14 -4.26
C GLN A 20 20.48 -22.47 -3.03
N GLU A 21 20.39 -23.76 -2.70
CA GLU A 21 19.96 -24.23 -1.40
C GLU A 21 21.02 -23.77 -0.38
N GLU A 22 20.72 -22.70 0.38
CA GLU A 22 21.51 -22.29 1.52
C GLU A 22 20.95 -22.93 2.78
N GLU A 23 21.84 -23.53 3.60
CA GLU A 23 21.53 -24.04 4.93
C GLU A 23 20.74 -23.00 5.75
N GLU A 24 19.63 -23.43 6.35
CA GLU A 24 18.79 -22.65 7.24
C GLU A 24 19.54 -22.27 8.52
N ALA A 25 20.30 -21.17 8.48
CA ALA A 25 20.64 -20.45 9.70
C ALA A 25 19.32 -19.99 10.35
N THR A 26 19.15 -20.17 11.65
CA THR A 26 17.99 -19.77 12.43
C THR A 26 17.72 -18.28 12.25
N ARG A 27 16.87 -17.94 11.27
CA ARG A 27 16.46 -16.56 10.98
C ARG A 27 15.36 -16.15 11.96
N SER A 28 15.39 -14.92 12.42
CA SER A 28 14.27 -14.36 13.21
C SER A 28 13.05 -14.10 12.35
N ASN A 29 11.87 -13.97 12.97
CA ASN A 29 10.63 -13.64 12.27
C ASN A 29 10.74 -12.36 11.40
N VAL A 30 11.56 -11.41 11.81
CA VAL A 30 11.81 -10.16 11.04
C VAL A 30 12.55 -10.42 9.73
N GLN A 31 13.43 -11.43 9.71
CA GLN A 31 14.22 -11.83 8.54
C GLN A 31 13.52 -12.91 7.71
N GLU A 32 12.76 -13.79 8.39
CA GLU A 32 12.14 -14.95 7.76
C GLU A 32 10.81 -14.61 7.07
N PHE A 33 9.98 -13.78 7.72
CA PHE A 33 8.65 -13.46 7.21
C PHE A 33 8.63 -12.15 6.41
N THR A 34 9.16 -12.21 5.21
CA THR A 34 8.90 -11.20 4.18
C THR A 34 7.52 -11.45 3.55
N PRO A 35 6.92 -10.49 2.84
CA PRO A 35 5.67 -10.71 2.11
C PRO A 35 5.72 -11.86 1.09
N SER A 36 6.91 -12.19 0.57
CA SER A 36 7.10 -13.32 -0.34
C SER A 36 7.02 -14.70 0.33
N LYS A 37 7.15 -14.79 1.66
CA LYS A 37 7.03 -16.06 2.39
C LYS A 37 5.63 -16.24 2.98
N LEU A 38 5.08 -17.43 2.81
CA LEU A 38 3.74 -17.78 3.25
C LEU A 38 3.76 -18.57 4.56
N LEU A 39 2.64 -18.53 5.27
CA LEU A 39 2.41 -19.18 6.55
C LEU A 39 2.24 -20.69 6.37
N LYS A 40 2.70 -21.46 7.34
CA LYS A 40 2.36 -22.86 7.48
C LYS A 40 0.87 -23.02 7.82
N LYS A 41 0.30 -24.17 7.51
CA LYS A 41 -1.09 -24.46 7.85
C LYS A 41 -1.34 -24.28 9.35
N GLY A 42 -2.36 -23.48 9.67
CA GLY A 42 -2.76 -23.18 11.04
C GLY A 42 -2.00 -22.01 11.70
N GLN A 43 -0.94 -21.47 11.08
CA GLN A 43 -0.32 -20.24 11.54
C GLN A 43 -1.17 -19.02 11.18
N TRP A 44 -1.05 -17.97 11.99
CA TRP A 44 -1.72 -16.70 11.80
C TRP A 44 -0.73 -15.55 11.68
N ASP A 45 -1.02 -14.61 10.78
CA ASP A 45 -0.30 -13.36 10.60
C ASP A 45 -1.33 -12.23 10.76
N ILE A 46 -1.20 -11.47 11.84
CA ILE A 46 -2.05 -10.32 12.13
C ILE A 46 -1.21 -9.07 12.05
N LYS A 47 -1.57 -8.15 11.16
CA LYS A 47 -0.89 -6.86 11.00
C LYS A 47 -1.86 -5.74 11.33
N PHE A 48 -1.38 -4.80 12.11
CA PHE A 48 -2.06 -3.55 12.44
C PHE A 48 -1.15 -2.40 12.01
N PHE A 49 -1.41 -1.85 10.83
CA PHE A 49 -0.55 -0.87 10.19
C PHE A 49 -1.24 0.48 10.09
N ASN A 50 -0.60 1.52 10.61
CA ASN A 50 -1.10 2.88 10.61
C ASN A 50 -0.21 3.74 9.73
N SER A 51 -0.81 4.51 8.85
CA SER A 51 -0.13 5.43 7.94
C SER A 51 -0.79 6.79 8.01
N LEU A 52 0.01 7.83 8.21
CA LEU A 52 -0.43 9.21 8.22
C LEU A 52 0.28 9.98 7.12
N TYR A 53 -0.45 10.30 6.07
CA TYR A 53 0.01 11.19 5.02
C TYR A 53 -0.42 12.63 5.31
N THR A 54 0.51 13.57 5.20
CA THR A 54 0.24 15.01 5.35
C THR A 54 0.87 15.79 4.22
N GLN A 55 0.15 16.79 3.70
CA GLN A 55 0.61 17.64 2.62
C GLN A 55 0.20 19.09 2.81
N THR A 56 1.05 20.00 2.32
CA THR A 56 0.81 21.45 2.20
C THR A 56 1.16 21.95 0.80
N GLU A 57 1.54 21.04 -0.08
CA GLU A 57 1.87 21.30 -1.46
C GLU A 57 1.24 20.22 -2.36
N GLN A 58 0.84 20.62 -3.55
CA GLN A 58 0.44 19.70 -4.62
C GLN A 58 0.95 20.21 -5.96
N THR A 59 0.98 19.37 -6.97
CA THR A 59 1.28 19.81 -8.34
C THR A 59 0.04 20.37 -9.03
N ASP A 60 0.22 21.29 -9.97
CA ASP A 60 -0.82 21.65 -10.93
C ASP A 60 -0.85 20.66 -12.11
N SER A 61 -1.72 20.90 -13.09
CA SER A 61 -1.80 20.11 -14.34
C SER A 61 -0.51 20.14 -15.17
N ARG A 62 0.40 21.09 -14.91
CA ARG A 62 1.71 21.24 -15.57
C ARG A 62 2.87 20.77 -14.70
N SER A 63 2.59 20.04 -13.61
CA SER A 63 3.59 19.51 -12.65
C SER A 63 4.35 20.60 -11.88
N LYS A 64 3.82 21.82 -11.78
CA LYS A 64 4.39 22.84 -10.92
C LYS A 64 3.82 22.71 -9.51
N SER A 65 4.68 22.84 -8.51
CA SER A 65 4.25 22.84 -7.10
C SER A 65 3.44 24.10 -6.79
N LEU A 66 2.34 23.90 -6.07
CA LEU A 66 1.46 24.93 -5.53
C LEU A 66 1.28 24.67 -4.03
N GLU A 67 1.32 25.75 -3.24
CA GLU A 67 0.94 25.68 -1.84
C GLU A 67 -0.57 25.50 -1.69
N ILE A 68 -0.99 24.63 -0.78
CA ILE A 68 -2.39 24.38 -0.44
C ILE A 68 -2.59 24.41 1.07
N ALA A 69 -3.82 24.62 1.51
CA ALA A 69 -4.19 24.39 2.91
C ALA A 69 -3.84 22.95 3.28
N ARG A 70 -3.33 22.73 4.51
CA ARG A 70 -2.92 21.41 4.99
C ARG A 70 -4.04 20.40 4.83
N GLN A 71 -3.68 19.24 4.34
CA GLN A 71 -4.53 18.07 4.24
C GLN A 71 -3.84 16.89 4.91
N ASN A 72 -4.57 16.15 5.72
CA ASN A 72 -4.05 14.98 6.42
C ASN A 72 -4.95 13.78 6.15
N PHE A 73 -4.32 12.64 5.88
CA PHE A 73 -5.00 11.39 5.55
C PHE A 73 -4.42 10.27 6.42
N PHE A 74 -5.16 9.85 7.41
CA PHE A 74 -4.81 8.71 8.22
C PHE A 74 -5.50 7.46 7.70
N THR A 75 -4.75 6.37 7.59
CA THR A 75 -5.27 5.06 7.23
C THR A 75 -4.75 4.02 8.19
N ASN A 76 -5.64 3.31 8.86
CA ASN A 76 -5.33 2.04 9.48
C ASN A 76 -5.67 0.91 8.52
N THR A 77 -4.72 0.02 8.26
CA THR A 77 -4.94 -1.23 7.54
C THR A 77 -4.68 -2.38 8.49
N THR A 78 -5.73 -3.12 8.82
CA THR A 78 -5.65 -4.35 9.60
C THR A 78 -5.76 -5.54 8.65
N GLU A 79 -4.74 -6.39 8.64
CA GLU A 79 -4.70 -7.62 7.84
C GLU A 79 -4.68 -8.82 8.76
N VAL A 80 -5.52 -9.81 8.47
CA VAL A 80 -5.57 -11.08 9.20
C VAL A 80 -5.48 -12.22 8.18
N TYR A 81 -4.41 -13.00 8.24
CA TYR A 81 -4.20 -14.14 7.34
C TYR A 81 -3.95 -15.41 8.11
N THR A 82 -4.35 -16.54 7.53
CA THR A 82 -4.00 -17.88 8.03
C THR A 82 -3.52 -18.78 6.90
N GLY A 83 -2.58 -19.66 7.23
CA GLY A 83 -2.12 -20.70 6.30
C GLY A 83 -3.14 -21.83 6.22
N VAL A 84 -3.55 -22.20 5.00
CA VAL A 84 -4.57 -23.24 4.76
C VAL A 84 -4.02 -24.47 4.04
N SER A 85 -2.90 -24.34 3.34
CA SER A 85 -2.33 -25.45 2.56
C SER A 85 -1.27 -26.23 3.32
N ASN A 86 -1.23 -27.55 3.14
CA ASN A 86 -0.23 -28.41 3.77
C ASN A 86 1.20 -28.16 3.29
N ASN A 87 1.36 -27.56 2.11
CA ASN A 87 2.65 -27.21 1.51
C ASN A 87 3.03 -25.73 1.75
N SER A 88 2.34 -25.03 2.63
CA SER A 88 2.58 -23.63 2.99
C SER A 88 2.59 -22.66 1.81
N ARG A 89 1.78 -22.91 0.79
CA ARG A 89 1.78 -22.13 -0.47
C ARG A 89 0.51 -21.34 -0.70
N ILE A 90 -0.47 -21.43 0.21
CA ILE A 90 -1.74 -20.71 0.12
C ILE A 90 -2.10 -20.23 1.52
N ASN A 91 -2.34 -18.92 1.61
CA ASN A 91 -2.94 -18.29 2.78
C ASN A 91 -4.23 -17.59 2.35
N VAL A 92 -5.21 -17.57 3.22
CA VAL A 92 -6.43 -16.79 3.04
C VAL A 92 -6.54 -15.76 4.14
N GLY A 93 -7.20 -14.64 3.87
CA GLY A 93 -7.29 -13.57 4.84
C GLY A 93 -8.37 -12.56 4.54
N LEU A 94 -8.46 -11.59 5.45
CA LEU A 94 -9.31 -10.42 5.35
C LEU A 94 -8.48 -9.18 5.65
N ILE A 95 -8.79 -8.11 4.93
CA ILE A 95 -8.21 -6.78 5.11
C ILE A 95 -9.35 -5.84 5.50
N PHE A 96 -9.10 -4.99 6.50
CA PHE A 96 -10.00 -3.94 6.94
C PHE A 96 -9.26 -2.61 6.84
N GLN A 97 -9.93 -1.57 6.32
CA GLN A 97 -9.38 -0.23 6.30
C GLN A 97 -10.30 0.75 7.03
N VAL A 98 -9.70 1.47 7.97
CA VAL A 98 -10.31 2.61 8.65
C VAL A 98 -9.55 3.85 8.23
N ARG A 99 -10.27 4.90 7.84
CA ARG A 99 -9.67 6.18 7.49
C ARG A 99 -10.15 7.30 8.40
N SER A 100 -9.30 8.31 8.55
CA SER A 100 -9.65 9.58 9.18
C SER A 100 -8.90 10.68 8.43
N ASN A 101 -9.63 11.51 7.72
CA ASN A 101 -9.09 12.54 6.85
C ASN A 101 -9.46 13.92 7.37
N THR A 102 -8.55 14.89 7.25
CA THR A 102 -8.81 16.28 7.58
C THR A 102 -8.34 17.19 6.46
N LEU A 103 -9.16 18.18 6.11
CA LEU A 103 -8.87 19.19 5.09
C LEU A 103 -8.90 20.60 5.72
N GLY A 104 -8.79 21.64 4.89
CA GLY A 104 -9.02 23.02 5.32
C GLY A 104 -7.95 23.61 6.26
N GLY A 105 -6.74 23.04 6.30
CA GLY A 105 -5.66 23.57 7.15
C GLY A 105 -5.65 23.04 8.60
N GLN A 106 -6.45 22.03 8.89
CA GLN A 106 -6.54 21.41 10.23
C GLN A 106 -5.18 20.87 10.70
N SER A 107 -5.02 20.73 12.02
CA SER A 107 -3.81 20.15 12.62
C SER A 107 -3.62 18.68 12.21
N ILE A 108 -2.37 18.22 12.14
CA ILE A 108 -2.03 16.82 11.88
C ILE A 108 -2.67 15.89 12.93
N SER A 109 -2.78 16.34 14.19
CA SER A 109 -3.37 15.55 15.28
C SER A 109 -4.88 15.36 15.16
N ASP A 110 -5.56 16.16 14.37
CA ASP A 110 -7.02 16.14 14.30
C ASP A 110 -7.56 14.86 13.64
N VAL A 111 -6.76 14.17 12.84
CA VAL A 111 -7.11 12.84 12.32
C VAL A 111 -7.36 11.81 13.43
N PHE A 112 -6.77 11.99 14.61
CA PHE A 112 -6.94 11.06 15.75
C PHE A 112 -8.19 11.34 16.59
N LYS A 113 -8.96 12.38 16.27
CA LYS A 113 -10.25 12.63 16.91
C LYS A 113 -11.32 11.67 16.37
N PHE A 114 -11.15 11.14 15.16
CA PHE A 114 -12.10 10.27 14.47
C PHE A 114 -13.52 10.88 14.41
N GLU A 115 -13.57 12.19 14.20
CA GLU A 115 -14.82 12.94 14.03
C GLU A 115 -15.25 12.92 12.54
N ASP A 116 -16.54 13.00 12.32
CA ASP A 116 -17.14 13.21 11.00
C ASP A 116 -18.11 14.38 11.07
N ASN A 117 -17.70 15.55 10.54
CA ASN A 117 -18.54 16.73 10.42
C ASN A 117 -19.01 16.98 8.99
N GLY A 118 -18.65 16.07 8.06
CA GLY A 118 -18.99 16.16 6.65
C GLY A 118 -18.18 17.14 5.83
N ASN A 119 -17.57 18.15 6.44
CA ASN A 119 -16.82 19.20 5.74
C ASN A 119 -15.31 18.97 5.82
N ASP A 120 -14.70 19.31 6.95
CA ASP A 120 -13.24 19.28 7.10
C ASP A 120 -12.70 17.98 7.72
N LEU A 121 -13.55 17.24 8.42
CA LEU A 121 -13.20 15.98 9.07
C LEU A 121 -14.14 14.89 8.62
N ARG A 122 -13.56 13.78 8.17
CA ARG A 122 -14.29 12.55 7.85
C ARG A 122 -13.54 11.34 8.36
N SER A 123 -14.27 10.41 8.99
CA SER A 123 -13.68 9.17 9.50
C SER A 123 -14.65 8.00 9.41
N GLY A 124 -14.12 6.78 9.33
CA GLY A 124 -14.92 5.57 9.35
C GLY A 124 -14.21 4.34 8.81
N LEU A 125 -14.90 3.22 8.93
CA LEU A 125 -14.55 1.99 8.22
C LEU A 125 -14.89 2.19 6.76
N THR A 126 -13.90 2.13 5.88
CA THR A 126 -14.11 2.40 4.45
C THR A 126 -14.17 1.13 3.62
N THR A 127 -13.40 0.10 3.99
CA THR A 127 -13.21 -1.05 3.11
C THR A 127 -13.07 -2.34 3.89
N ILE A 128 -13.64 -3.40 3.33
CA ILE A 128 -13.39 -4.80 3.71
C ILE A 128 -12.92 -5.52 2.45
N ALA A 129 -11.82 -6.30 2.53
CA ALA A 129 -11.34 -7.04 1.38
C ALA A 129 -10.99 -8.50 1.71
N PRO A 130 -11.74 -9.49 1.18
CA PRO A 130 -11.28 -10.87 1.14
C PRO A 130 -10.00 -10.95 0.30
N SER A 131 -9.07 -11.77 0.74
CA SER A 131 -7.73 -11.84 0.17
C SER A 131 -7.15 -13.24 0.20
N ILE A 132 -6.34 -13.54 -0.81
CA ILE A 132 -5.59 -14.80 -0.93
C ILE A 132 -4.12 -14.47 -1.24
N ARG A 133 -3.19 -15.13 -0.56
CA ARG A 133 -1.76 -15.11 -0.88
C ARG A 133 -1.36 -16.45 -1.44
N ILE A 134 -0.60 -16.43 -2.54
CA ILE A 134 -0.21 -17.65 -3.25
C ILE A 134 1.28 -17.58 -3.59
N GLN A 135 1.96 -18.69 -3.40
CA GLN A 135 3.31 -18.93 -3.91
C GLN A 135 3.18 -19.88 -5.12
N PRO A 136 3.08 -19.35 -6.36
CA PRO A 136 2.67 -20.14 -7.52
C PRO A 136 3.73 -21.14 -7.98
N PHE A 137 5.01 -20.82 -7.78
CA PHE A 137 6.12 -21.63 -8.31
C PHE A 137 6.75 -22.51 -7.20
N LYS A 138 6.81 -23.82 -7.45
CA LYS A 138 7.38 -24.78 -6.47
C LYS A 138 8.87 -24.53 -6.22
N ASN A 139 9.60 -24.10 -7.25
CA ASN A 139 11.06 -23.95 -7.21
C ASN A 139 11.51 -22.48 -7.00
N ILE A 140 10.59 -21.55 -6.77
CA ILE A 140 10.88 -20.14 -6.55
C ILE A 140 10.21 -19.74 -5.22
N SER A 141 10.91 -19.94 -4.12
CA SER A 141 10.37 -19.71 -2.78
C SER A 141 10.30 -18.23 -2.37
N ASN A 142 10.98 -17.38 -3.10
CA ASN A 142 11.10 -15.95 -2.85
C ASN A 142 10.20 -15.09 -3.77
N PHE A 143 9.23 -15.72 -4.43
CA PHE A 143 8.19 -15.07 -5.22
C PHE A 143 6.81 -15.45 -4.71
N SER A 144 5.96 -14.48 -4.48
CA SER A 144 4.56 -14.70 -4.14
C SER A 144 3.67 -13.62 -4.74
N LEU A 145 2.38 -13.86 -4.73
CA LEU A 145 1.38 -12.87 -5.06
C LEU A 145 0.28 -12.82 -3.99
N THR A 146 -0.32 -11.67 -3.84
CA THR A 146 -1.55 -11.47 -3.06
C THR A 146 -2.62 -10.94 -3.98
N SER A 147 -3.80 -11.53 -3.98
CA SER A 147 -4.96 -11.02 -4.70
C SER A 147 -6.08 -10.70 -3.73
N SER A 148 -6.63 -9.49 -3.82
CA SER A 148 -7.62 -8.95 -2.89
C SER A 148 -8.74 -8.25 -3.65
N PHE A 149 -9.97 -8.43 -3.20
CA PHE A 149 -11.12 -7.74 -3.75
C PHE A 149 -11.67 -6.75 -2.72
N TYR A 150 -11.56 -5.46 -3.00
CA TYR A 150 -11.91 -4.36 -2.11
C TYR A 150 -13.38 -3.98 -2.28
N ILE A 151 -14.12 -4.04 -1.20
CA ILE A 151 -15.55 -3.75 -1.11
C ILE A 151 -15.70 -2.46 -0.29
N PRO A 152 -16.16 -1.35 -0.89
CA PRO A 152 -16.43 -0.14 -0.14
C PRO A 152 -17.64 -0.38 0.79
N VAL A 153 -17.52 0.02 2.06
CA VAL A 153 -18.59 -0.19 3.08
C VAL A 153 -19.07 1.12 3.71
N PHE A 154 -18.52 2.26 3.28
CA PHE A 154 -18.97 3.59 3.72
C PHE A 154 -20.00 4.17 2.73
N LYS A 155 -20.76 5.15 3.22
CA LYS A 155 -21.71 5.90 2.39
C LYS A 155 -21.07 7.19 1.90
N ASP A 156 -21.33 7.54 0.65
CA ASP A 156 -21.04 8.86 0.14
C ASP A 156 -22.04 9.86 0.73
N GLN A 157 -21.56 10.95 1.30
CA GLN A 157 -22.45 11.99 1.83
C GLN A 157 -23.17 12.76 0.72
N ALA A 158 -22.63 12.80 -0.49
CA ALA A 158 -23.30 13.37 -1.64
C ALA A 158 -24.66 12.69 -1.93
N ASP A 159 -24.85 11.43 -1.54
CA ASP A 159 -26.12 10.73 -1.68
C ASP A 159 -27.22 11.24 -0.73
N THR A 160 -26.86 12.03 0.29
CA THR A 160 -27.78 12.40 1.37
C THR A 160 -27.97 13.91 1.57
N VAL A 161 -27.17 14.76 0.90
CA VAL A 161 -27.15 16.22 1.12
C VAL A 161 -27.20 16.96 -0.23
N PRO A 162 -27.93 18.10 -0.34
CA PRO A 162 -28.00 18.89 -1.56
C PRO A 162 -26.62 19.37 -2.05
N THR A 163 -26.47 19.48 -3.35
CA THR A 163 -25.29 19.62 -4.20
C THR A 163 -24.34 20.81 -3.95
N ASP A 164 -24.60 21.68 -2.98
CA ASP A 164 -23.83 22.91 -2.80
C ASP A 164 -22.67 22.79 -1.77
N ASN A 165 -22.54 21.65 -1.11
CA ASN A 165 -21.50 21.43 -0.12
C ASN A 165 -20.34 20.59 -0.69
N VAL A 166 -19.12 21.13 -0.61
CA VAL A 166 -17.90 20.37 -0.89
C VAL A 166 -17.59 19.51 0.31
N PHE A 167 -17.70 18.20 0.14
CA PHE A 167 -17.35 17.24 1.19
C PHE A 167 -15.88 16.86 1.12
N SER A 168 -15.30 16.60 2.29
CA SER A 168 -13.95 16.06 2.38
C SER A 168 -13.91 14.65 1.81
N TYR A 169 -12.87 14.36 1.02
CA TYR A 169 -12.59 13.02 0.55
C TYR A 169 -12.37 12.06 1.72
N LEU A 170 -13.04 10.93 1.72
CA LEU A 170 -12.78 9.85 2.69
C LEU A 170 -12.04 8.68 2.04
N ASP A 171 -12.61 8.08 1.00
CA ASP A 171 -12.00 6.98 0.25
C ASP A 171 -12.65 6.85 -1.14
N LEU A 172 -12.06 6.01 -1.99
CA LEU A 172 -12.66 5.65 -3.26
C LEU A 172 -13.86 4.71 -3.02
N ARG A 173 -15.02 5.11 -3.51
CA ARG A 173 -16.29 4.38 -3.29
C ARG A 173 -16.44 3.14 -4.18
N SER A 174 -15.76 3.05 -5.30
CA SER A 174 -15.89 1.93 -6.22
C SER A 174 -15.25 0.65 -5.69
N TYR A 175 -15.74 -0.49 -6.17
CA TYR A 175 -15.04 -1.77 -5.98
C TYR A 175 -13.65 -1.70 -6.62
N ALA A 176 -12.70 -2.44 -6.06
CA ALA A 176 -11.40 -2.57 -6.68
C ALA A 176 -10.87 -4.01 -6.57
N TRP A 177 -10.13 -4.42 -7.57
CA TRP A 177 -9.39 -5.69 -7.55
C TRP A 177 -7.90 -5.40 -7.63
N GLU A 178 -7.17 -5.86 -6.62
CA GLU A 178 -5.72 -5.67 -6.53
C GLU A 178 -4.99 -7.00 -6.60
N THR A 179 -3.94 -7.05 -7.38
CA THR A 179 -2.97 -8.14 -7.34
C THR A 179 -1.58 -7.56 -7.15
N LYS A 180 -0.94 -7.94 -6.06
CA LYS A 180 0.42 -7.57 -5.69
C LYS A 180 1.37 -8.71 -5.96
N PHE A 181 2.48 -8.41 -6.58
CA PHE A 181 3.58 -9.35 -6.84
C PHE A 181 4.77 -8.99 -5.99
N PHE A 182 5.31 -9.96 -5.29
CA PHE A 182 6.43 -9.80 -4.37
C PHE A 182 7.60 -10.68 -4.79
N TYR A 183 8.78 -10.10 -4.77
CA TYR A 183 10.01 -10.83 -4.94
C TYR A 183 11.06 -10.31 -3.97
N ASP A 184 11.77 -11.21 -3.30
CA ASP A 184 12.89 -10.86 -2.45
C ASP A 184 14.14 -11.68 -2.76
N LYS A 185 15.29 -11.08 -2.52
CA LYS A 185 16.59 -11.75 -2.62
C LYS A 185 17.51 -11.27 -1.51
N THR A 186 17.98 -12.23 -0.72
CA THR A 186 19.00 -11.99 0.31
C THR A 186 20.39 -12.22 -0.26
N PHE A 187 21.37 -11.44 0.17
CA PHE A 187 22.76 -11.49 -0.30
C PHE A 187 23.72 -10.97 0.79
N GLY A 188 25.05 -10.97 0.50
CA GLY A 188 26.05 -10.44 1.41
C GLY A 188 26.11 -11.18 2.75
N GLY A 189 26.16 -12.51 2.75
CA GLY A 189 26.16 -13.32 3.97
C GLY A 189 24.86 -13.20 4.78
N ASN A 190 23.74 -13.02 4.10
CA ASN A 190 22.41 -12.84 4.69
C ASN A 190 22.19 -11.53 5.46
N ASN A 191 23.10 -10.56 5.32
CA ASN A 191 22.97 -9.27 5.99
C ASN A 191 22.17 -8.24 5.18
N TRP A 192 21.94 -8.49 3.89
CA TRP A 192 21.22 -7.60 2.99
C TRP A 192 20.08 -8.30 2.29
N GLN A 193 19.00 -7.58 2.04
CA GLN A 193 17.88 -8.07 1.25
C GLN A 193 17.39 -6.99 0.31
N LEU A 194 17.21 -7.36 -0.94
CA LEU A 194 16.44 -6.61 -1.91
C LEU A 194 15.02 -7.17 -1.90
N PHE A 195 14.02 -6.31 -1.72
CA PHE A 195 12.62 -6.64 -1.83
C PHE A 195 11.98 -5.73 -2.87
N THR A 196 11.16 -6.32 -3.73
CA THR A 196 10.42 -5.59 -4.77
C THR A 196 8.94 -5.94 -4.70
N GLU A 197 8.11 -4.95 -4.96
CA GLU A 197 6.66 -5.06 -4.99
C GLU A 197 6.13 -4.33 -6.23
N VAL A 198 5.24 -5.00 -6.97
CA VAL A 198 4.52 -4.40 -8.09
C VAL A 198 3.05 -4.71 -7.92
N ASP A 199 2.23 -3.66 -7.83
CA ASP A 199 0.80 -3.80 -7.60
C ASP A 199 0.02 -3.40 -8.84
N PHE A 200 -1.04 -4.14 -9.11
CA PHE A 200 -2.04 -3.85 -10.12
C PHE A 200 -3.38 -3.75 -9.41
N LYS A 201 -3.84 -2.53 -9.16
CA LYS A 201 -5.16 -2.29 -8.55
C LYS A 201 -6.07 -1.64 -9.57
N TYR A 202 -6.99 -2.43 -10.11
CA TYR A 202 -8.03 -1.97 -11.00
C TYR A 202 -9.20 -1.43 -10.16
N ASN A 203 -9.55 -0.17 -10.38
CA ASN A 203 -10.71 0.49 -9.78
C ASN A 203 -11.86 0.41 -10.78
N PHE A 204 -12.93 -0.28 -10.41
CA PHE A 204 -14.11 -0.43 -11.25
C PHE A 204 -14.85 0.90 -11.38
N GLY A 205 -15.50 1.12 -12.52
CA GLY A 205 -16.34 2.27 -12.73
C GLY A 205 -17.59 2.24 -11.85
N ASP A 206 -18.17 3.40 -11.67
CA ASP A 206 -19.43 3.62 -11.00
C ASP A 206 -20.26 4.54 -11.91
N ASP A 207 -21.34 4.03 -12.49
CA ASP A 207 -22.20 4.75 -13.44
C ASP A 207 -22.79 6.03 -12.81
N GLU A 208 -23.02 6.04 -11.49
CA GLU A 208 -23.47 7.22 -10.75
C GLU A 208 -22.39 8.30 -10.68
N ALA A 209 -21.11 7.93 -10.80
CA ALA A 209 -20.01 8.87 -10.84
C ALA A 209 -19.95 9.66 -12.15
N GLU A 210 -20.44 9.10 -13.24
CA GLU A 210 -20.44 9.73 -14.57
C GLU A 210 -21.50 10.84 -14.70
N ALA A 211 -22.46 10.89 -13.80
CA ALA A 211 -23.54 11.87 -13.82
C ALA A 211 -23.15 13.31 -13.43
N GLY A 212 -21.86 13.60 -13.25
CA GLY A 212 -21.35 14.97 -13.09
C GLY A 212 -21.57 15.63 -11.74
N GLU A 213 -22.02 14.88 -10.76
CA GLU A 213 -22.22 15.36 -9.40
C GLU A 213 -20.95 15.17 -8.58
N ASN A 214 -20.52 16.21 -7.89
CA ASN A 214 -19.39 16.37 -6.99
C ASN A 214 -18.76 15.07 -6.44
N SER A 215 -17.86 14.51 -7.22
CA SER A 215 -17.35 13.16 -7.00
C SER A 215 -15.91 13.13 -6.53
N SER A 216 -15.55 13.94 -5.52
CA SER A 216 -14.20 13.88 -4.94
C SER A 216 -13.80 12.48 -4.48
N GLU A 217 -14.77 11.61 -4.20
CA GLU A 217 -14.56 10.22 -3.79
C GLU A 217 -14.47 9.24 -4.98
N ARG A 218 -14.63 9.73 -6.21
CA ARG A 218 -14.73 8.90 -7.42
C ARG A 218 -13.64 9.17 -8.45
N PHE A 219 -12.70 10.08 -8.14
CA PHE A 219 -11.69 10.57 -9.11
C PHE A 219 -10.83 9.49 -9.76
N ALA A 220 -10.70 8.33 -9.14
CA ALA A 220 -9.92 7.21 -9.64
C ALA A 220 -10.76 6.05 -10.22
N ASN A 221 -12.08 6.22 -10.40
CA ASN A 221 -12.92 5.20 -11.04
C ASN A 221 -12.47 4.95 -12.50
N ASN A 222 -12.66 3.74 -13.00
CA ASN A 222 -12.19 3.32 -14.33
C ASN A 222 -10.69 3.60 -14.52
N SER A 223 -9.89 3.20 -13.57
CA SER A 223 -8.46 3.44 -13.57
C SER A 223 -7.66 2.23 -13.09
N LEU A 224 -6.36 2.25 -13.34
CA LEU A 224 -5.41 1.28 -12.82
C LEU A 224 -4.34 1.97 -11.98
N ASN A 225 -4.29 1.69 -10.68
CA ASN A 225 -3.15 2.05 -9.84
C ASN A 225 -2.04 1.01 -10.05
N LEU A 226 -0.84 1.49 -10.39
CA LEU A 226 0.36 0.69 -10.61
C LEU A 226 1.54 1.26 -9.84
N PRO A 227 1.64 1.05 -8.52
CA PRO A 227 2.85 1.35 -7.76
C PRO A 227 3.90 0.25 -7.96
N ILE A 228 5.15 0.67 -8.12
CA ILE A 228 6.33 -0.17 -8.18
C ILE A 228 7.26 0.28 -7.07
N SER A 229 7.56 -0.60 -6.13
CA SER A 229 8.36 -0.32 -4.95
C SER A 229 9.60 -1.20 -4.89
N ILE A 230 10.73 -0.60 -4.46
CA ILE A 230 11.99 -1.30 -4.24
C ILE A 230 12.47 -0.92 -2.84
N PHE A 231 12.83 -1.94 -2.06
CA PHE A 231 13.38 -1.80 -0.72
C PHE A 231 14.77 -2.45 -0.67
N LEU A 232 15.72 -1.73 -0.11
CA LEU A 232 17.01 -2.30 0.25
C LEU A 232 17.10 -2.31 1.77
N SER A 233 17.17 -3.50 2.33
CA SER A 233 17.21 -3.74 3.77
C SER A 233 18.58 -4.23 4.20
N TYR A 234 19.02 -3.77 5.36
CA TYR A 234 20.19 -4.25 6.08
C TYR A 234 19.77 -4.82 7.44
N PHE A 235 20.33 -5.95 7.82
CA PHE A 235 20.05 -6.65 9.08
C PHE A 235 21.25 -6.48 10.04
N PRO A 236 21.28 -5.43 10.89
CA PRO A 236 22.36 -5.24 11.86
C PRO A 236 22.37 -6.30 12.95
N SER A 237 21.24 -6.95 13.19
CA SER A 237 21.12 -8.09 14.11
C SER A 237 19.96 -9.01 13.68
N SER A 238 19.85 -10.18 14.33
CA SER A 238 18.71 -11.08 14.11
C SER A 238 17.34 -10.46 14.47
N LYS A 239 17.33 -9.40 15.29
CA LYS A 239 16.08 -8.75 15.76
C LYS A 239 15.76 -7.43 15.07
N SER A 240 16.66 -6.90 14.24
CA SER A 240 16.50 -5.56 13.69
C SER A 240 16.74 -5.52 12.19
N THR A 241 15.97 -4.69 11.52
CA THR A 241 16.11 -4.35 10.10
C THR A 241 16.10 -2.83 9.97
N ILE A 242 17.00 -2.29 9.17
CA ILE A 242 16.91 -0.93 8.65
C ILE A 242 16.75 -1.00 7.14
N PHE A 243 15.92 -0.13 6.56
CA PHE A 243 15.74 -0.13 5.12
C PHE A 243 15.61 1.27 4.55
N VAL A 244 15.93 1.39 3.28
CA VAL A 244 15.55 2.51 2.42
C VAL A 244 14.67 1.99 1.30
N ASN A 245 13.77 2.84 0.82
CA ASN A 245 12.88 2.46 -0.26
C ASN A 245 12.66 3.60 -1.25
N THR A 246 12.31 3.22 -2.46
CA THR A 246 11.77 4.11 -3.49
C THR A 246 10.52 3.51 -4.08
N GLN A 247 9.58 4.37 -4.44
CA GLN A 247 8.35 3.99 -5.11
C GLN A 247 8.11 4.89 -6.31
N GLN A 248 7.74 4.30 -7.43
CA GLN A 248 7.16 4.98 -8.57
C GLN A 248 5.71 4.51 -8.69
N ALA A 249 4.76 5.42 -8.56
CA ALA A 249 3.35 5.12 -8.68
C ALA A 249 2.77 5.75 -9.95
N PHE A 250 1.81 5.06 -10.56
CA PHE A 250 1.04 5.51 -11.70
C PHE A 250 -0.45 5.27 -11.43
N LEU A 251 -1.27 6.27 -11.67
CA LEU A 251 -2.69 6.14 -11.90
C LEU A 251 -2.91 6.23 -13.41
N ILE A 252 -3.28 5.12 -14.02
CA ILE A 252 -3.47 5.00 -15.46
C ILE A 252 -4.94 5.17 -15.75
N ASP A 253 -5.25 6.10 -16.64
CA ASP A 253 -6.59 6.32 -17.16
C ASP A 253 -7.06 5.11 -17.98
N LEU A 254 -8.21 4.56 -17.64
CA LEU A 254 -8.90 3.50 -18.36
C LEU A 254 -10.33 3.92 -18.76
N GLY A 255 -10.63 5.22 -18.71
CA GLY A 255 -11.91 5.80 -19.09
C GLY A 255 -12.43 6.86 -18.13
N ASN A 256 -11.61 7.33 -17.17
CA ASN A 256 -11.98 8.40 -16.23
C ASN A 256 -11.39 9.77 -16.60
N ASP A 257 -10.69 9.88 -17.74
CA ASP A 257 -10.01 11.10 -18.21
C ASP A 257 -9.01 11.69 -17.20
N PHE A 258 -8.47 10.85 -16.29
CA PHE A 258 -7.54 11.29 -15.26
C PHE A 258 -6.36 10.33 -15.12
N ALA A 259 -5.16 10.85 -15.33
CA ALA A 259 -3.92 10.12 -15.14
C ALA A 259 -2.97 10.89 -14.21
N GLN A 260 -2.26 10.17 -13.36
CA GLN A 260 -1.35 10.77 -12.38
C GLN A 260 -0.11 9.89 -12.22
N ASN A 261 1.02 10.47 -11.83
CA ASN A 261 2.17 9.70 -11.39
C ASN A 261 2.92 10.41 -10.27
N SER A 262 3.66 9.63 -9.48
CA SER A 262 4.50 10.16 -8.41
C SER A 262 5.73 9.32 -8.16
N THR A 263 6.77 9.97 -7.63
CA THR A 263 7.98 9.32 -7.14
C THR A 263 8.15 9.65 -5.67
N ALA A 264 8.34 8.63 -4.85
CA ALA A 264 8.59 8.77 -3.42
C ALA A 264 9.90 8.08 -3.01
N PHE A 265 10.54 8.62 -1.99
CA PHE A 265 11.66 8.00 -1.29
C PHE A 265 11.33 7.90 0.19
N GLY A 266 11.82 6.83 0.82
CA GLY A 266 11.59 6.61 2.23
C GLY A 266 12.69 5.79 2.89
N PHE A 267 12.60 5.72 4.20
CA PHE A 267 13.43 4.88 5.04
C PHE A 267 12.64 4.43 6.26
N GLY A 268 13.12 3.38 6.90
CA GLY A 268 12.45 2.85 8.08
C GLY A 268 13.23 1.74 8.75
N GLY A 269 12.60 1.12 9.72
CA GLY A 269 13.17 -0.01 10.43
C GLY A 269 12.10 -0.90 11.03
N LYS A 270 12.51 -2.14 11.34
CA LYS A 270 11.70 -3.15 12.02
C LYS A 270 12.47 -3.67 13.21
N TYR A 271 11.76 -3.98 14.28
CA TYR A 271 12.35 -4.57 15.47
C TYR A 271 11.47 -5.68 16.03
N GLN A 272 12.08 -6.83 16.32
CA GLN A 272 11.44 -7.96 16.95
C GLN A 272 11.34 -7.73 18.45
N LEU A 273 10.13 -7.47 18.96
CA LEU A 273 9.86 -7.21 20.37
C LEU A 273 9.84 -8.49 21.19
N THR A 274 9.14 -9.52 20.69
CA THR A 274 9.05 -10.86 21.27
C THR A 274 9.15 -11.90 20.16
N ASP A 275 9.13 -13.18 20.46
CA ASP A 275 9.19 -14.25 19.45
C ASP A 275 8.02 -14.20 18.45
N VAL A 276 6.90 -13.56 18.81
CA VAL A 276 5.70 -13.46 17.98
C VAL A 276 5.38 -12.04 17.51
N LEU A 277 5.88 -11.01 18.20
CA LEU A 277 5.49 -9.61 17.94
C LEU A 277 6.67 -8.80 17.40
N ASN A 278 6.46 -8.10 16.32
CA ASN A 278 7.39 -7.09 15.84
C ASN A 278 6.71 -5.74 15.60
N ILE A 279 7.52 -4.68 15.61
CA ILE A 279 7.14 -3.29 15.31
C ILE A 279 7.90 -2.83 14.08
N GLU A 280 7.24 -2.03 13.26
CA GLU A 280 7.83 -1.36 12.12
C GLU A 280 7.51 0.14 12.18
N ALA A 281 8.47 0.98 11.81
CA ALA A 281 8.25 2.41 11.63
C ALA A 281 8.95 2.89 10.36
N SER A 282 8.31 3.79 9.62
CA SER A 282 8.88 4.37 8.41
C SER A 282 8.44 5.81 8.16
N LEU A 283 9.25 6.51 7.39
CA LEU A 283 8.99 7.83 6.86
C LEU A 283 9.24 7.81 5.36
N SER A 284 8.33 8.38 4.58
CA SER A 284 8.53 8.61 3.15
C SER A 284 8.08 10.00 2.73
N LYS A 285 8.62 10.50 1.62
CA LYS A 285 8.24 11.76 1.02
C LYS A 285 8.02 11.58 -0.48
N ILE A 286 6.91 12.11 -0.99
CA ILE A 286 6.68 12.27 -2.41
C ILE A 286 7.47 13.49 -2.86
N VAL A 287 8.48 13.26 -3.71
CA VAL A 287 9.41 14.29 -4.18
C VAL A 287 9.08 14.82 -5.57
N ARG A 288 8.24 14.07 -6.30
CA ARG A 288 7.82 14.41 -7.65
C ARG A 288 6.42 13.85 -7.90
N GLY A 289 5.63 14.59 -8.65
CA GLY A 289 4.31 14.18 -9.12
C GLY A 289 3.86 15.03 -10.30
N ASN A 290 2.69 14.71 -10.85
CA ASN A 290 2.00 15.51 -11.85
C ASN A 290 0.50 15.46 -11.58
N ASN A 291 -0.23 16.36 -12.26
CA ASN A 291 -1.68 16.36 -12.33
C ASN A 291 -2.36 16.29 -10.94
N PHE A 292 -2.16 17.32 -10.14
CA PHE A 292 -2.72 17.48 -8.79
C PHE A 292 -2.21 16.48 -7.75
N GLN A 293 -1.05 15.87 -8.00
CA GLN A 293 -0.40 14.99 -7.01
C GLN A 293 0.08 15.79 -5.81
N GLY A 294 -0.31 15.35 -4.63
CA GLY A 294 0.23 15.89 -3.38
C GLY A 294 1.72 15.57 -3.20
N LEU A 295 2.49 16.57 -2.73
CA LEU A 295 3.93 16.46 -2.47
C LEU A 295 4.22 16.33 -0.95
N GLY A 296 3.44 15.49 -0.29
CA GLY A 296 3.47 15.33 1.16
C GLY A 296 4.47 14.30 1.68
N GLN A 297 4.34 14.05 2.97
CA GLN A 297 5.12 13.08 3.72
C GLN A 297 4.20 12.04 4.34
N THR A 298 4.66 10.80 4.43
CA THR A 298 3.96 9.70 5.08
C THR A 298 4.76 9.20 6.26
N PHE A 299 4.14 9.17 7.42
CA PHE A 299 4.64 8.55 8.64
C PHE A 299 3.87 7.25 8.84
N SER A 300 4.57 6.15 9.06
CA SER A 300 3.91 4.87 9.27
C SER A 300 4.44 4.18 10.50
N ILE A 301 3.55 3.51 11.22
CA ILE A 301 3.88 2.62 12.33
C ILE A 301 2.99 1.38 12.26
N GLY A 302 3.61 0.21 12.37
CA GLY A 302 2.93 -1.07 12.29
C GLY A 302 3.31 -2.00 13.41
N LEU A 303 2.35 -2.82 13.82
CA LEU A 303 2.55 -3.98 14.67
C LEU A 303 2.19 -5.23 13.86
N ARG A 304 2.97 -6.28 14.00
CA ARG A 304 2.72 -7.57 13.37
C ARG A 304 2.90 -8.69 14.39
N ALA A 305 1.89 -9.54 14.50
CA ALA A 305 1.92 -10.75 15.31
C ALA A 305 1.88 -11.99 14.42
N LEU A 306 2.83 -12.92 14.65
CA LEU A 306 2.90 -14.23 14.01
C LEU A 306 2.64 -15.29 15.07
N LEU A 307 1.52 -16.04 14.94
CA LEU A 307 1.00 -17.00 15.92
C LEU A 307 0.96 -18.42 15.33
#